data_57709bf9500cecb9302014813f2eed7f
#
_entry.id   57709bf9500cecb9302014813f2eed7f
#
_cell.length_a   1.000
_cell.length_b   1.000
_cell.length_c   1.000
_cell.angle_alpha   90.00
_cell.angle_beta   90.00
_cell.angle_gamma   90.00
#
_symmetry.space_group_name_H-M   'P 1'
#
loop_
_entity.id
_entity.type
_entity.pdbx_description
1 polymer ?
#
loop_
_entity_poly.entity_id
_entity_poly.type
_entity_poly.pdbx_seq_one_letter_code
_entity_poly.pdbx_strand_id
1 'polypeptide(L)'
;MCLPRPASTDAVGVRTALLESRLCTVFPLRFDDLEAMQGAYKSASIDDFMDMIQPHFHALDASAAPLSLTTKAGPAAARMAAAPPWLRRLTECIARYRTVTVHDTLSHPIAMLLVVSSSGPDPLNAFAQLYEASKHAADTDILRCYLVLHDTATAGSDVSRSLALLDEVKRTYGLQCALLPINSGAGAGTVAADLLAAEWAAPDLRRAPHASGPTWPGALLSTEDIARLRTFVRELVTKSLVPYLERNEQRLNEQVVSLRRGLANRLLGAGRKLFTARPPSPGYDAERDEYPPASVTAQTRRLADLAFHVRDYRLAAQMYDAVRRDAVTDHATTYAAAAGEMLLLTRAAMAPAASDLDALLCAVCEEYAAIPGGRLRLLRAAVLYSNVQRQTPRYESVAHALLRGALSADEVMRGVLLEGAARAYLGLPRPHARKSAGLLLQAAAQYELCAQKTLARACLGALAAYYDTCAWPALHDHVLFHLARLAHASGEISEALTFLVRLVHPAPLAETAQHMDELCEVAKYADTLRCELPTPMWIAAACQIKKASEWPRTAQKGA
;
A
#
# COMPACT_ATOMS: atom_id res chain seq x y z
N MET A 1 -4.87 4.19 -8.04
CA MET A 1 -5.30 3.45 -6.83
C MET A 1 -5.90 2.13 -7.26
N CYS A 2 -5.13 1.04 -7.27
CA CYS A 2 -5.72 -0.29 -7.31
C CYS A 2 -6.13 -0.65 -5.89
N LEU A 3 -7.22 -0.08 -5.46
CA LEU A 3 -8.01 -0.60 -4.36
C LEU A 3 -8.59 -1.95 -4.79
N PRO A 4 -8.90 -2.87 -3.88
CA PRO A 4 -9.51 -4.13 -4.23
C PRO A 4 -10.67 -3.89 -5.21
N ARG A 5 -10.81 -4.75 -6.20
CA ARG A 5 -11.84 -4.60 -7.24
C ARG A 5 -13.18 -4.32 -6.59
N PRO A 6 -13.93 -3.32 -7.06
CA PRO A 6 -15.17 -2.94 -6.43
C PRO A 6 -16.19 -4.08 -6.49
N ALA A 7 -16.98 -4.16 -5.46
CA ALA A 7 -18.13 -5.05 -5.41
C ALA A 7 -19.19 -4.75 -6.49
N SER A 8 -19.07 -3.63 -7.19
CA SER A 8 -19.96 -3.23 -8.29
C SER A 8 -19.13 -2.89 -9.53
N THR A 9 -19.36 -3.61 -10.62
CA THR A 9 -18.81 -3.34 -11.95
C THR A 9 -19.55 -2.25 -12.69
N ASP A 10 -20.69 -1.78 -12.16
CA ASP A 10 -21.53 -0.80 -12.82
C ASP A 10 -21.12 0.62 -12.47
N ALA A 11 -21.17 1.48 -13.48
CA ALA A 11 -20.89 2.89 -13.31
C ALA A 11 -21.93 3.55 -12.38
N VAL A 12 -21.44 4.29 -11.39
CA VAL A 12 -22.27 5.02 -10.42
C VAL A 12 -22.27 6.50 -10.77
N GLY A 13 -23.45 7.08 -10.95
CA GLY A 13 -23.62 8.53 -11.14
C GLY A 13 -23.46 9.25 -9.79
N VAL A 14 -22.61 10.25 -9.75
CA VAL A 14 -22.38 11.10 -8.56
C VAL A 14 -22.52 12.55 -8.96
N ARG A 15 -23.13 13.38 -8.09
CA ARG A 15 -23.23 14.83 -8.26
C ARG A 15 -22.28 15.54 -7.31
N THR A 16 -21.51 16.48 -7.86
CA THR A 16 -20.60 17.32 -7.07
C THR A 16 -21.37 18.44 -6.32
N ALA A 17 -20.68 19.13 -5.41
CA ALA A 17 -21.24 20.30 -4.71
C ALA A 17 -21.74 21.41 -5.66
N LEU A 18 -21.22 21.48 -6.88
CA LEU A 18 -21.65 22.38 -7.95
C LEU A 18 -22.76 21.78 -8.84
N LEU A 19 -23.35 20.67 -8.44
CA LEU A 19 -24.38 19.91 -9.17
C LEU A 19 -23.93 19.36 -10.53
N GLU A 20 -22.63 19.28 -10.77
CA GLU A 20 -22.09 18.60 -11.97
C GLU A 20 -22.27 17.10 -11.81
N SER A 21 -22.86 16.45 -12.82
CA SER A 21 -22.99 15.00 -12.84
C SER A 21 -21.71 14.35 -13.35
N ARG A 22 -21.18 13.39 -12.61
CA ARG A 22 -20.01 12.58 -12.97
C ARG A 22 -20.34 11.11 -12.93
N LEU A 23 -19.77 10.36 -13.85
CA LEU A 23 -19.91 8.91 -13.91
C LEU A 23 -18.65 8.25 -13.35
N CYS A 24 -18.78 7.56 -12.20
CA CYS A 24 -17.71 6.80 -11.61
C CYS A 24 -17.78 5.37 -12.13
N THR A 25 -16.87 4.97 -13.00
CA THR A 25 -16.78 3.60 -13.54
C THR A 25 -16.40 2.57 -12.48
N VAL A 26 -15.77 3.04 -11.39
CA VAL A 26 -15.37 2.21 -10.24
C VAL A 26 -15.66 3.00 -8.97
N PHE A 27 -16.49 2.48 -8.09
CA PHE A 27 -16.75 3.04 -6.76
C PHE A 27 -16.22 2.05 -5.71
N PRO A 28 -14.98 2.23 -5.22
CA PRO A 28 -14.37 1.28 -4.31
C PRO A 28 -15.04 1.36 -2.93
N LEU A 29 -15.44 0.20 -2.43
CA LEU A 29 -15.92 0.03 -1.06
C LEU A 29 -14.95 -0.83 -0.29
N ARG A 30 -14.86 -0.58 1.00
CA ARG A 30 -14.19 -1.44 1.95
C ARG A 30 -15.11 -1.65 3.13
N PHE A 31 -15.22 -2.89 3.56
CA PHE A 31 -15.90 -3.26 4.79
C PHE A 31 -14.83 -3.69 5.81
N ASP A 32 -14.92 -3.14 7.00
CA ASP A 32 -14.11 -3.56 8.14
C ASP A 32 -15.04 -3.76 9.32
N ASP A 33 -14.72 -4.69 10.22
CA ASP A 33 -15.48 -4.80 11.44
C ASP A 33 -15.06 -3.73 12.46
N LEU A 34 -15.94 -3.47 13.42
CA LEU A 34 -15.76 -2.41 14.40
C LEU A 34 -14.58 -2.66 15.33
N GLU A 35 -14.33 -3.93 15.69
CA GLU A 35 -13.23 -4.32 16.58
C GLU A 35 -11.88 -4.15 15.88
N ALA A 36 -11.78 -4.55 14.60
CA ALA A 36 -10.60 -4.32 13.78
C ALA A 36 -10.29 -2.84 13.64
N MET A 37 -11.31 -2.00 13.50
CA MET A 37 -11.14 -0.55 13.46
C MET A 37 -10.63 0.03 14.78
N GLN A 38 -11.21 -0.38 15.91
CA GLN A 38 -10.74 0.06 17.23
C GLN A 38 -9.29 -0.34 17.50
N GLY A 39 -8.86 -1.51 16.99
CA GLY A 39 -7.47 -1.94 17.00
C GLY A 39 -6.55 -1.03 16.16
N ALA A 40 -7.03 -0.56 15.02
CA ALA A 40 -6.26 0.31 14.12
C ALA A 40 -5.95 1.71 14.70
N TYR A 41 -6.77 2.20 15.64
CA TYR A 41 -6.47 3.45 16.35
C TYR A 41 -5.24 3.37 17.27
N LYS A 42 -4.77 2.16 17.61
CA LYS A 42 -3.73 1.95 18.63
C LYS A 42 -2.32 1.77 18.05
N SER A 43 -2.18 1.41 16.78
CA SER A 43 -0.88 1.10 16.19
C SER A 43 -0.65 1.85 14.88
N ALA A 44 0.19 2.87 14.95
CA ALA A 44 0.58 3.67 13.78
C ALA A 44 2.10 3.66 13.57
N SER A 45 2.83 2.67 14.14
CA SER A 45 4.28 2.60 14.00
C SER A 45 4.68 1.83 12.73
N ILE A 46 5.88 2.16 12.23
CA ILE A 46 6.45 1.43 11.10
C ILE A 46 6.82 0.00 11.53
N ASP A 47 7.18 -0.19 12.80
CA ASP A 47 7.57 -1.48 13.34
C ASP A 47 6.37 -2.43 13.38
N ASP A 48 5.20 -1.98 13.86
CA ASP A 48 3.95 -2.75 13.81
C ASP A 48 3.57 -3.13 12.37
N PHE A 49 3.77 -2.20 11.43
CA PHE A 49 3.54 -2.48 10.01
C PHE A 49 4.51 -3.54 9.47
N MET A 50 5.78 -3.48 9.86
CA MET A 50 6.80 -4.45 9.47
C MET A 50 6.51 -5.83 10.03
N ASP A 51 6.18 -5.94 11.31
CA ASP A 51 5.84 -7.20 11.95
C ASP A 51 4.63 -7.86 11.27
N MET A 52 3.66 -7.06 10.86
CA MET A 52 2.48 -7.54 10.15
C MET A 52 2.81 -8.07 8.75
N ILE A 53 3.71 -7.44 7.99
CA ILE A 53 4.00 -7.83 6.61
C ILE A 53 5.13 -8.86 6.50
N GLN A 54 5.98 -9.00 7.50
CA GLN A 54 7.14 -9.89 7.46
C GLN A 54 6.78 -11.35 7.12
N PRO A 55 5.70 -11.97 7.66
CA PRO A 55 5.30 -13.32 7.26
C PRO A 55 4.95 -13.44 5.77
N HIS A 56 4.42 -12.36 5.18
CA HIS A 56 4.11 -12.32 3.75
C HIS A 56 5.38 -12.24 2.89
N PHE A 57 6.47 -11.69 3.44
CA PHE A 57 7.76 -11.65 2.76
C PHE A 57 8.42 -13.03 2.67
N HIS A 58 8.26 -13.87 3.66
CA HIS A 58 8.81 -15.23 3.63
C HIS A 58 8.07 -16.16 2.65
N ALA A 59 6.85 -15.85 2.29
CA ALA A 59 6.01 -16.71 1.44
C ALA A 59 6.17 -16.48 -0.08
N LEU A 60 6.82 -15.40 -0.51
CA LEU A 60 6.92 -15.03 -1.94
C LEU A 60 8.14 -15.65 -2.65
N ASP A 61 8.56 -16.79 -2.22
CA ASP A 61 9.87 -17.37 -2.50
C ASP A 61 10.10 -17.88 -3.92
N ALA A 62 9.28 -17.78 -4.89
CA ALA A 62 9.57 -18.58 -6.09
C ALA A 62 9.30 -17.94 -7.47
N SER A 63 8.73 -16.79 -7.57
CA SER A 63 8.29 -16.29 -8.88
C SER A 63 8.93 -14.98 -9.34
N ALA A 64 10.16 -14.70 -8.93
CA ALA A 64 10.91 -13.57 -9.47
C ALA A 64 11.16 -13.78 -10.97
N ALA A 65 10.40 -13.08 -11.81
CA ALA A 65 10.68 -13.05 -13.23
C ALA A 65 12.13 -12.55 -13.45
N PRO A 66 12.94 -13.24 -14.24
CA PRO A 66 14.33 -12.89 -14.44
C PRO A 66 14.43 -11.45 -14.96
N LEU A 67 15.21 -10.64 -14.26
CA LEU A 67 15.50 -9.27 -14.66
C LEU A 67 16.62 -9.29 -15.68
N SER A 68 16.44 -8.66 -16.84
CA SER A 68 17.52 -8.51 -17.82
C SER A 68 17.82 -7.03 -18.04
N LEU A 69 19.07 -6.65 -17.78
CA LEU A 69 19.62 -5.32 -18.07
C LEU A 69 20.07 -5.19 -19.54
N THR A 70 20.23 -6.32 -20.23
CA THR A 70 20.83 -6.39 -21.58
C THR A 70 19.82 -6.44 -22.71
N THR A 71 18.53 -6.63 -22.42
CA THR A 71 17.52 -6.73 -23.48
C THR A 71 17.36 -5.43 -24.23
N LYS A 72 17.64 -5.48 -25.53
CA LYS A 72 17.26 -4.43 -26.49
C LYS A 72 15.76 -4.17 -26.40
N ALA A 73 15.43 -2.92 -26.41
CA ALA A 73 14.12 -2.33 -26.26
C ALA A 73 12.92 -3.13 -26.78
N GLY A 74 12.28 -3.90 -25.91
CA GLY A 74 10.84 -4.15 -26.03
C GLY A 74 10.05 -2.90 -25.65
N PRO A 75 8.75 -2.80 -25.94
CA PRO A 75 7.98 -1.62 -25.61
C PRO A 75 8.11 -1.32 -24.12
N ALA A 76 8.39 -0.06 -23.78
CA ALA A 76 8.65 0.42 -22.42
C ALA A 76 7.54 -0.01 -21.43
N ALA A 77 6.30 -0.07 -21.89
CA ALA A 77 5.14 -0.55 -21.15
C ALA A 77 5.28 -2.02 -20.69
N ALA A 78 5.86 -2.91 -21.51
CA ALA A 78 6.02 -4.31 -21.14
C ALA A 78 7.08 -4.51 -20.04
N ARG A 79 8.10 -3.65 -19.99
CA ARG A 79 9.15 -3.70 -18.95
C ARG A 79 8.67 -3.20 -17.60
N MET A 80 7.78 -2.19 -17.61
CA MET A 80 7.16 -1.66 -16.40
C MET A 80 6.01 -2.52 -15.88
N ALA A 81 5.32 -3.25 -16.76
CA ALA A 81 4.27 -4.19 -16.36
C ALA A 81 4.81 -5.30 -15.43
N ALA A 82 6.10 -5.59 -15.53
CA ALA A 82 6.82 -6.51 -14.64
C ALA A 82 7.34 -5.78 -13.38
N ALA A 83 6.47 -5.03 -12.67
CA ALA A 83 6.81 -4.63 -11.30
C ALA A 83 7.15 -5.88 -10.49
N PRO A 84 8.24 -5.89 -9.70
CA PRO A 84 8.57 -7.06 -8.92
C PRO A 84 7.36 -7.45 -8.08
N PRO A 85 7.05 -8.73 -7.93
CA PRO A 85 5.88 -9.21 -7.18
C PRO A 85 5.81 -8.59 -5.79
N TRP A 86 6.96 -8.39 -5.17
CA TRP A 86 7.16 -7.74 -3.89
C TRP A 86 6.66 -6.30 -3.84
N LEU A 87 7.02 -5.49 -4.82
CA LEU A 87 6.61 -4.09 -4.84
C LEU A 87 5.09 -3.98 -5.04
N ARG A 88 4.50 -4.90 -5.81
CA ARG A 88 3.04 -5.00 -5.92
C ARG A 88 2.44 -5.34 -4.57
N ARG A 89 2.99 -6.36 -3.89
CA ARG A 89 2.50 -6.77 -2.57
C ARG A 89 2.66 -5.67 -1.53
N LEU A 90 3.82 -5.02 -1.48
CA LEU A 90 4.05 -3.86 -0.60
C LEU A 90 3.04 -2.74 -0.87
N THR A 91 2.78 -2.42 -2.13
CA THR A 91 1.77 -1.40 -2.50
C THR A 91 0.37 -1.80 -2.02
N GLU A 92 0.00 -3.08 -2.15
CA GLU A 92 -1.26 -3.61 -1.65
C GLU A 92 -1.34 -3.54 -0.12
N CYS A 93 -0.29 -3.91 0.58
CA CYS A 93 -0.22 -3.84 2.03
C CYS A 93 -0.34 -2.40 2.53
N ILE A 94 0.43 -1.47 1.96
CA ILE A 94 0.38 -0.04 2.31
C ILE A 94 -1.00 0.57 2.01
N ALA A 95 -1.62 0.21 0.89
CA ALA A 95 -2.96 0.70 0.54
C ALA A 95 -4.06 0.17 1.48
N ARG A 96 -3.81 -0.95 2.14
CA ARG A 96 -4.74 -1.60 3.08
C ARG A 96 -4.47 -1.26 4.53
N TYR A 97 -3.22 -0.94 4.86
CA TYR A 97 -2.85 -0.56 6.21
C TYR A 97 -3.50 0.79 6.55
N ARG A 98 -4.25 0.81 7.62
CA ARG A 98 -4.93 2.01 8.10
C ARG A 98 -4.30 2.51 9.37
N THR A 99 -3.98 3.77 9.34
CA THR A 99 -3.77 4.57 10.53
C THR A 99 -4.99 5.46 10.68
N VAL A 100 -5.87 5.14 11.62
CA VAL A 100 -7.01 5.99 11.93
C VAL A 100 -6.56 6.97 13.00
N THR A 101 -6.16 8.15 12.56
CA THR A 101 -5.72 9.24 13.45
C THR A 101 -6.55 10.49 13.17
N VAL A 102 -6.53 11.45 14.09
CA VAL A 102 -7.19 12.74 13.90
C VAL A 102 -6.65 13.52 12.68
N HIS A 103 -5.44 13.17 12.23
CA HIS A 103 -4.78 13.79 11.09
C HIS A 103 -5.12 13.11 9.75
N ASP A 104 -5.54 11.83 9.78
CA ASP A 104 -5.80 10.96 8.60
C ASP A 104 -7.30 10.67 8.43
N THR A 105 -8.09 11.72 8.32
CA THR A 105 -9.56 11.66 8.32
C THR A 105 -10.15 10.96 7.08
N LEU A 106 -9.40 10.83 5.97
CA LEU A 106 -9.85 10.06 4.80
C LEU A 106 -10.09 8.58 5.11
N SER A 107 -9.38 8.04 6.09
CA SER A 107 -9.51 6.65 6.53
C SER A 107 -10.65 6.42 7.52
N HIS A 108 -11.31 7.48 7.98
CA HIS A 108 -12.43 7.38 8.90
C HIS A 108 -13.64 6.72 8.23
N PRO A 109 -14.47 5.98 8.98
CA PRO A 109 -15.67 5.35 8.44
C PRO A 109 -16.67 6.40 7.97
N ILE A 110 -17.25 6.19 6.79
CA ILE A 110 -18.27 7.06 6.20
C ILE A 110 -19.67 6.54 6.56
N ALA A 111 -19.81 5.21 6.65
CA ALA A 111 -21.06 4.57 6.96
C ALA A 111 -20.83 3.38 7.90
N MET A 112 -21.86 3.07 8.69
CA MET A 112 -21.95 1.86 9.49
C MET A 112 -23.08 0.98 8.99
N LEU A 113 -22.80 -0.31 8.82
CA LEU A 113 -23.79 -1.31 8.52
C LEU A 113 -24.03 -2.15 9.78
N LEU A 114 -25.20 -1.99 10.39
CA LEU A 114 -25.64 -2.75 11.54
C LEU A 114 -26.40 -3.99 11.04
N VAL A 115 -25.89 -5.18 11.37
CA VAL A 115 -26.37 -6.45 10.79
C VAL A 115 -26.91 -7.33 11.92
N VAL A 116 -28.16 -7.79 11.78
CA VAL A 116 -28.81 -8.67 12.75
C VAL A 116 -29.52 -9.82 12.02
N SER A 117 -29.42 -11.04 12.57
CA SER A 117 -30.17 -12.19 12.08
C SER A 117 -31.62 -12.14 12.55
N SER A 118 -32.57 -12.42 11.64
CA SER A 118 -34.01 -12.53 11.96
C SER A 118 -34.35 -13.74 12.85
N SER A 119 -33.46 -14.73 12.90
CA SER A 119 -33.63 -15.94 13.73
C SER A 119 -33.20 -15.77 15.19
N GLY A 120 -32.61 -14.60 15.54
CA GLY A 120 -32.22 -14.29 16.90
C GLY A 120 -33.40 -14.23 17.89
N PRO A 121 -33.16 -14.38 19.19
CA PRO A 121 -34.23 -14.38 20.19
C PRO A 121 -34.94 -13.03 20.29
N ASP A 122 -34.22 -11.92 20.18
CA ASP A 122 -34.75 -10.55 20.19
C ASP A 122 -33.96 -9.66 19.23
N PRO A 123 -34.30 -9.66 17.92
CA PRO A 123 -33.59 -8.88 16.91
C PRO A 123 -33.69 -7.37 17.10
N LEU A 124 -34.80 -6.86 17.65
CA LEU A 124 -34.97 -5.42 17.88
C LEU A 124 -34.06 -4.90 18.96
N ASN A 125 -33.97 -5.62 20.08
CA ASN A 125 -33.05 -5.28 21.16
C ASN A 125 -31.57 -5.40 20.68
N ALA A 126 -31.25 -6.40 19.85
CA ALA A 126 -29.94 -6.51 19.24
C ALA A 126 -29.60 -5.26 18.39
N PHE A 127 -30.52 -4.75 17.58
CA PHE A 127 -30.33 -3.48 16.87
C PHE A 127 -30.15 -2.30 17.81
N ALA A 128 -30.91 -2.22 18.90
CA ALA A 128 -30.77 -1.16 19.89
C ALA A 128 -29.38 -1.17 20.54
N GLN A 129 -28.88 -2.35 20.92
CA GLN A 129 -27.54 -2.49 21.49
C GLN A 129 -26.44 -2.10 20.49
N LEU A 130 -26.54 -2.56 19.24
CA LEU A 130 -25.60 -2.17 18.17
C LEU A 130 -25.66 -0.67 17.88
N TYR A 131 -26.85 -0.06 17.92
CA TYR A 131 -26.99 1.38 17.74
C TYR A 131 -26.30 2.17 18.85
N GLU A 132 -26.49 1.78 20.12
CA GLU A 132 -25.80 2.41 21.25
C GLU A 132 -24.26 2.22 21.14
N ALA A 133 -23.80 1.00 20.85
CA ALA A 133 -22.38 0.75 20.61
C ALA A 133 -21.81 1.61 19.47
N SER A 134 -22.59 1.84 18.43
CA SER A 134 -22.19 2.68 17.29
C SER A 134 -21.99 4.15 17.62
N LYS A 135 -22.67 4.67 18.65
CA LYS A 135 -22.52 6.06 19.11
C LYS A 135 -21.16 6.33 19.72
N HIS A 136 -20.58 5.33 20.38
CA HIS A 136 -19.26 5.44 21.03
C HIS A 136 -18.09 5.18 20.06
N ALA A 137 -18.37 4.58 18.92
CA ALA A 137 -17.34 4.11 18.00
C ALA A 137 -17.09 5.05 16.82
N ALA A 138 -17.98 5.99 16.56
CA ALA A 138 -17.86 6.89 15.42
C ALA A 138 -18.51 8.24 15.71
N ASP A 139 -18.11 9.21 14.89
CA ASP A 139 -18.70 10.55 14.83
C ASP A 139 -20.24 10.46 14.78
N THR A 140 -20.91 11.39 15.44
CA THR A 140 -22.39 11.44 15.49
C THR A 140 -23.04 11.53 14.11
N ASP A 141 -22.30 12.01 13.13
CA ASP A 141 -22.75 12.35 11.77
C ASP A 141 -22.39 11.28 10.73
N ILE A 142 -22.33 10.00 11.14
CA ILE A 142 -22.09 8.86 10.25
C ILE A 142 -23.41 8.28 9.72
N LEU A 143 -23.42 7.85 8.45
CA LEU A 143 -24.57 7.14 7.88
C LEU A 143 -24.73 5.78 8.55
N ARG A 144 -25.91 5.49 9.12
CA ARG A 144 -26.25 4.19 9.67
C ARG A 144 -27.24 3.47 8.76
N CYS A 145 -26.87 2.25 8.36
CA CYS A 145 -27.71 1.35 7.56
C CYS A 145 -27.99 0.08 8.37
N TYR A 146 -29.19 -0.44 8.26
CA TYR A 146 -29.66 -1.58 9.04
C TYR A 146 -29.95 -2.75 8.10
N LEU A 147 -29.33 -3.91 8.35
CA LEU A 147 -29.49 -5.10 7.54
C LEU A 147 -30.05 -6.24 8.38
N VAL A 148 -31.22 -6.71 7.99
CA VAL A 148 -31.80 -7.95 8.54
C VAL A 148 -31.35 -9.11 7.66
N LEU A 149 -30.63 -10.08 8.26
CA LEU A 149 -30.27 -11.32 7.58
C LEU A 149 -31.37 -12.36 7.84
N HIS A 150 -31.89 -12.96 6.77
CA HIS A 150 -32.83 -14.06 6.84
C HIS A 150 -32.14 -15.36 6.38
N ASP A 151 -31.93 -16.28 7.30
CA ASP A 151 -31.35 -17.58 7.00
C ASP A 151 -32.44 -18.56 6.52
N THR A 152 -32.42 -18.88 5.22
CA THR A 152 -33.40 -19.78 4.62
C THR A 152 -33.15 -21.25 4.92
N ALA A 153 -31.95 -21.61 5.41
CA ALA A 153 -31.60 -22.98 5.77
C ALA A 153 -32.11 -23.37 7.17
N THR A 154 -32.49 -22.40 8.00
CA THR A 154 -32.98 -22.67 9.36
C THR A 154 -34.36 -23.31 9.34
N ALA A 155 -34.55 -24.45 10.00
CA ALA A 155 -35.82 -25.12 10.07
C ALA A 155 -36.92 -24.22 10.68
N GLY A 156 -38.06 -24.07 9.98
CA GLY A 156 -39.12 -23.17 10.38
C GLY A 156 -38.90 -21.69 10.07
N SER A 157 -37.95 -21.38 9.18
CA SER A 157 -37.68 -20.03 8.72
C SER A 157 -38.91 -19.49 7.95
N ASP A 158 -39.46 -18.38 8.42
CA ASP A 158 -40.60 -17.70 7.81
C ASP A 158 -40.19 -16.31 7.32
N VAL A 159 -40.20 -16.12 6.02
CA VAL A 159 -39.91 -14.82 5.38
C VAL A 159 -40.88 -13.74 5.80
N SER A 160 -42.14 -14.08 6.04
CA SER A 160 -43.18 -13.12 6.46
C SER A 160 -42.86 -12.49 7.80
N ARG A 161 -42.31 -13.27 8.74
CA ARG A 161 -41.83 -12.78 10.03
C ARG A 161 -40.63 -11.83 9.86
N SER A 162 -39.72 -12.14 8.96
CA SER A 162 -38.57 -11.28 8.68
C SER A 162 -38.95 -9.98 7.97
N LEU A 163 -40.00 -9.99 7.14
CA LEU A 163 -40.57 -8.79 6.53
C LEU A 163 -41.27 -7.91 7.59
N ALA A 164 -42.03 -8.51 8.50
CA ALA A 164 -42.63 -7.77 9.62
C ALA A 164 -41.57 -7.11 10.50
N LEU A 165 -40.49 -7.83 10.80
CA LEU A 165 -39.33 -7.28 11.53
C LEU A 165 -38.70 -6.10 10.75
N LEU A 166 -38.50 -6.24 9.44
CA LEU A 166 -37.98 -5.16 8.61
C LEU A 166 -38.85 -3.90 8.67
N ASP A 167 -40.17 -4.06 8.65
CA ASP A 167 -41.11 -2.93 8.72
C ASP A 167 -41.06 -2.25 10.10
N GLU A 168 -40.84 -3.01 11.15
CA GLU A 168 -40.65 -2.45 12.51
C GLU A 168 -39.32 -1.72 12.64
N VAL A 169 -38.22 -2.28 12.09
CA VAL A 169 -36.91 -1.63 12.03
C VAL A 169 -37.01 -0.32 11.22
N LYS A 170 -37.74 -0.31 10.09
CA LYS A 170 -37.97 0.93 9.31
C LYS A 170 -38.73 2.00 10.09
N ARG A 171 -39.73 1.61 10.90
CA ARG A 171 -40.47 2.55 11.74
C ARG A 171 -39.58 3.16 12.82
N THR A 172 -38.68 2.38 13.38
CA THR A 172 -37.82 2.80 14.50
C THR A 172 -36.59 3.60 14.03
N TYR A 173 -35.92 3.14 12.97
CA TYR A 173 -34.61 3.67 12.56
C TYR A 173 -34.62 4.37 11.19
N GLY A 174 -35.75 4.37 10.48
CA GLY A 174 -35.89 5.03 9.19
C GLY A 174 -35.69 4.11 7.99
N LEU A 175 -35.62 4.72 6.80
CA LEU A 175 -35.71 4.00 5.52
C LEU A 175 -34.41 3.31 5.09
N GLN A 176 -33.31 3.52 5.81
CA GLN A 176 -32.00 2.93 5.46
C GLN A 176 -31.89 1.47 5.98
N CYS A 177 -32.91 0.66 5.65
CA CYS A 177 -33.05 -0.72 6.11
C CYS A 177 -33.22 -1.65 4.91
N ALA A 178 -32.61 -2.82 4.97
CA ALA A 178 -32.71 -3.87 3.96
C ALA A 178 -32.89 -5.25 4.59
N LEU A 179 -33.50 -6.17 3.84
CA LEU A 179 -33.59 -7.59 4.16
C LEU A 179 -32.78 -8.36 3.13
N LEU A 180 -31.89 -9.24 3.60
CA LEU A 180 -31.07 -10.09 2.75
C LEU A 180 -31.30 -11.56 3.10
N PRO A 181 -32.01 -12.33 2.26
CA PRO A 181 -32.09 -13.77 2.37
C PRO A 181 -30.74 -14.40 1.96
N ILE A 182 -30.25 -15.35 2.74
CA ILE A 182 -29.01 -16.10 2.53
C ILE A 182 -29.24 -17.60 2.75
N ASN A 183 -28.25 -18.42 2.38
CA ASN A 183 -28.25 -19.88 2.53
C ASN A 183 -29.35 -20.58 1.75
N SER A 184 -29.78 -20.06 0.59
CA SER A 184 -30.82 -20.69 -0.25
C SER A 184 -30.32 -21.97 -0.94
N GLY A 185 -29.02 -22.28 -0.87
CA GLY A 185 -28.39 -23.43 -1.51
C GLY A 185 -28.23 -24.68 -0.64
N ALA A 186 -28.90 -24.78 0.50
CA ALA A 186 -28.82 -25.95 1.38
C ALA A 186 -29.32 -27.22 0.65
N GLY A 187 -28.52 -27.79 -0.22
CA GLY A 187 -28.83 -29.04 -0.95
C GLY A 187 -28.33 -29.15 -2.40
N ALA A 188 -27.92 -28.09 -3.04
CA ALA A 188 -27.45 -28.14 -4.44
C ALA A 188 -26.28 -27.19 -4.66
N GLY A 189 -25.08 -27.73 -4.74
CA GLY A 189 -23.90 -27.05 -5.30
C GLY A 189 -23.51 -25.76 -4.59
N THR A 190 -22.92 -25.87 -3.40
CA THR A 190 -22.27 -24.74 -2.76
C THR A 190 -21.20 -24.17 -3.66
N VAL A 191 -21.34 -22.92 -4.08
CA VAL A 191 -20.26 -22.18 -4.72
C VAL A 191 -19.19 -21.95 -3.65
N ALA A 192 -17.98 -22.36 -3.95
CA ALA A 192 -16.87 -22.22 -3.02
C ALA A 192 -16.79 -20.77 -2.52
N ALA A 193 -16.70 -20.59 -1.20
CA ALA A 193 -16.49 -19.30 -0.56
C ALA A 193 -15.27 -18.55 -1.12
N ASP A 194 -14.37 -19.25 -1.79
CA ASP A 194 -13.19 -18.73 -2.48
C ASP A 194 -13.49 -17.69 -3.57
N LEU A 195 -14.64 -17.79 -4.26
CA LEU A 195 -15.03 -16.79 -5.27
C LEU A 195 -15.41 -15.45 -4.64
N LEU A 196 -16.06 -15.47 -3.48
CA LEU A 196 -16.39 -14.25 -2.74
C LEU A 196 -15.15 -13.69 -2.04
N ALA A 197 -14.31 -14.57 -1.50
CA ALA A 197 -13.03 -14.16 -0.89
C ALA A 197 -12.13 -13.44 -1.90
N ALA A 198 -12.09 -13.87 -3.15
CA ALA A 198 -11.30 -13.22 -4.21
C ALA A 198 -11.84 -11.82 -4.59
N GLU A 199 -13.16 -11.60 -4.50
CA GLU A 199 -13.78 -10.33 -4.87
C GLU A 199 -13.86 -9.34 -3.70
N TRP A 200 -14.08 -9.79 -2.47
CA TRP A 200 -14.57 -8.96 -1.36
C TRP A 200 -13.69 -8.99 -0.12
N ALA A 201 -13.00 -10.09 0.15
CA ALA A 201 -12.10 -10.14 1.27
C ALA A 201 -10.81 -9.38 0.95
N ALA A 202 -10.52 -8.34 1.70
CA ALA A 202 -9.15 -7.93 1.86
C ALA A 202 -8.40 -9.14 2.44
N PRO A 203 -7.29 -9.63 1.83
CA PRO A 203 -6.47 -10.61 2.52
C PRO A 203 -6.15 -10.04 3.90
N ASP A 204 -6.47 -10.82 4.91
CA ASP A 204 -6.15 -10.46 6.28
C ASP A 204 -4.63 -10.37 6.37
N LEU A 205 -4.12 -9.15 6.51
CA LEU A 205 -2.68 -8.91 6.60
C LEU A 205 -2.09 -9.50 7.88
N ARG A 206 -2.94 -9.76 8.89
CA ARG A 206 -2.54 -10.40 10.16
C ARG A 206 -2.48 -11.92 10.04
N ARG A 207 -3.04 -12.50 8.97
CA ARG A 207 -3.06 -13.95 8.77
C ARG A 207 -1.85 -14.38 7.95
N ALA A 208 -1.08 -15.32 8.48
CA ALA A 208 0.07 -15.90 7.77
C ALA A 208 -0.39 -16.49 6.42
N PRO A 209 0.35 -16.27 5.32
CA PRO A 209 -0.04 -16.69 3.97
C PRO A 209 -0.19 -18.21 3.80
N HIS A 210 0.32 -19.00 4.75
CA HIS A 210 0.23 -20.46 4.78
C HIS A 210 -0.82 -21.02 5.76
N ALA A 211 -1.58 -20.15 6.45
CA ALA A 211 -2.72 -20.65 7.21
C ALA A 211 -3.71 -21.26 6.20
N SER A 212 -3.92 -22.57 6.32
CA SER A 212 -4.94 -23.32 5.57
C SER A 212 -6.18 -22.46 5.41
N GLY A 213 -6.72 -22.40 4.20
CA GLY A 213 -7.69 -21.44 3.68
C GLY A 213 -8.75 -20.91 4.64
N PRO A 214 -9.45 -19.84 4.31
CA PRO A 214 -10.42 -19.24 5.19
C PRO A 214 -11.47 -20.31 5.57
N THR A 215 -11.41 -20.77 6.79
CA THR A 215 -12.55 -21.44 7.40
C THR A 215 -13.60 -20.36 7.64
N TRP A 216 -14.42 -20.10 6.64
CA TRP A 216 -15.61 -19.28 6.80
C TRP A 216 -16.66 -20.16 7.48
N PRO A 217 -16.94 -20.02 8.78
CA PRO A 217 -17.96 -20.83 9.38
C PRO A 217 -19.33 -20.42 8.85
N GLY A 218 -20.01 -21.34 8.23
CA GLY A 218 -21.45 -21.36 8.25
C GLY A 218 -22.25 -20.70 7.14
N ALA A 219 -21.65 -20.15 6.06
CA ALA A 219 -22.46 -19.65 4.97
C ALA A 219 -22.54 -20.66 3.80
N LEU A 220 -23.75 -21.18 3.55
CA LEU A 220 -24.05 -22.06 2.42
C LEU A 220 -24.61 -21.21 1.26
N LEU A 221 -23.77 -20.38 0.65
CA LEU A 221 -24.20 -19.44 -0.38
C LEU A 221 -24.39 -20.12 -1.72
N SER A 222 -25.54 -19.91 -2.32
CA SER A 222 -25.83 -20.26 -3.71
C SER A 222 -25.41 -19.14 -4.67
N THR A 223 -25.40 -19.43 -5.97
CA THR A 223 -25.17 -18.39 -7.00
C THR A 223 -26.21 -17.28 -6.93
N GLU A 224 -27.44 -17.62 -6.53
CA GLU A 224 -28.54 -16.66 -6.36
C GLU A 224 -28.31 -15.76 -5.14
N ASP A 225 -27.82 -16.31 -4.02
CA ASP A 225 -27.46 -15.53 -2.85
C ASP A 225 -26.35 -14.53 -3.16
N ILE A 226 -25.35 -14.94 -3.94
CA ILE A 226 -24.28 -14.06 -4.42
C ILE A 226 -24.86 -12.95 -5.30
N ALA A 227 -25.80 -13.24 -6.19
CA ALA A 227 -26.45 -12.22 -7.01
C ALA A 227 -27.26 -11.22 -6.15
N ARG A 228 -27.99 -11.71 -5.13
CA ARG A 228 -28.71 -10.87 -4.16
C ARG A 228 -27.77 -9.98 -3.36
N LEU A 229 -26.66 -10.53 -2.91
CA LEU A 229 -25.64 -9.81 -2.16
C LEU A 229 -25.00 -8.70 -3.01
N ARG A 230 -24.69 -8.97 -4.28
CA ARG A 230 -24.21 -7.95 -5.23
C ARG A 230 -25.26 -6.86 -5.46
N THR A 231 -26.53 -7.23 -5.59
CA THR A 231 -27.63 -6.27 -5.72
C THR A 231 -27.77 -5.41 -4.49
N PHE A 232 -27.71 -6.01 -3.29
CA PHE A 232 -27.74 -5.29 -2.02
C PHE A 232 -26.60 -4.26 -1.93
N VAL A 233 -25.35 -4.64 -2.25
CA VAL A 233 -24.22 -3.72 -2.23
C VAL A 233 -24.39 -2.58 -3.22
N ARG A 234 -24.90 -2.86 -4.43
CA ARG A 234 -25.23 -1.82 -5.42
C ARG A 234 -26.27 -0.84 -4.89
N GLU A 235 -27.32 -1.35 -4.27
CA GLU A 235 -28.38 -0.51 -3.67
C GLU A 235 -27.87 0.30 -2.49
N LEU A 236 -27.04 -0.29 -1.63
CA LEU A 236 -26.38 0.41 -0.54
C LEU A 236 -25.57 1.61 -1.06
N VAL A 237 -24.81 1.42 -2.14
CA VAL A 237 -24.04 2.51 -2.76
C VAL A 237 -24.95 3.55 -3.37
N THR A 238 -25.85 3.14 -4.27
CA THR A 238 -26.61 4.08 -5.11
C THR A 238 -27.77 4.77 -4.38
N LYS A 239 -28.42 4.07 -3.46
CA LYS A 239 -29.60 4.60 -2.74
C LYS A 239 -29.29 5.21 -1.39
N SER A 240 -28.16 4.81 -0.74
CA SER A 240 -27.84 5.25 0.62
C SER A 240 -26.56 6.08 0.68
N LEU A 241 -25.44 5.49 0.26
CA LEU A 241 -24.12 6.07 0.47
C LEU A 241 -23.88 7.32 -0.41
N VAL A 242 -24.10 7.21 -1.72
CA VAL A 242 -23.89 8.32 -2.65
C VAL A 242 -24.77 9.52 -2.31
N PRO A 243 -26.12 9.38 -2.12
CA PRO A 243 -26.95 10.51 -1.71
C PRO A 243 -26.57 11.12 -0.37
N TYR A 244 -26.02 10.32 0.55
CA TYR A 244 -25.50 10.84 1.83
C TYR A 244 -24.24 11.68 1.61
N LEU A 245 -23.28 11.19 0.81
CA LEU A 245 -22.06 11.92 0.50
C LEU A 245 -22.35 13.24 -0.21
N GLU A 246 -23.20 13.22 -1.25
CA GLU A 246 -23.59 14.40 -2.01
C GLU A 246 -24.23 15.48 -1.12
N ARG A 247 -25.18 15.09 -0.27
CA ARG A 247 -25.83 16.02 0.66
C ARG A 247 -24.86 16.63 1.68
N ASN A 248 -23.96 15.82 2.22
CA ASN A 248 -22.99 16.30 3.20
C ASN A 248 -21.92 17.18 2.55
N GLU A 249 -21.46 16.84 1.35
CA GLU A 249 -20.53 17.67 0.58
C GLU A 249 -21.15 19.05 0.32
N GLN A 250 -22.38 19.11 -0.19
CA GLN A 250 -23.09 20.37 -0.47
C GLN A 250 -23.27 21.19 0.80
N ARG A 251 -23.78 20.57 1.88
CA ARG A 251 -23.99 21.24 3.18
C ARG A 251 -22.69 21.82 3.73
N LEU A 252 -21.62 21.04 3.74
CA LEU A 252 -20.32 21.49 4.24
C LEU A 252 -19.70 22.56 3.33
N ASN A 253 -19.86 22.47 2.02
CA ASN A 253 -19.37 23.48 1.10
C ASN A 253 -20.02 24.85 1.40
N GLU A 254 -21.32 24.90 1.56
CA GLU A 254 -22.05 26.14 1.92
C GLU A 254 -21.56 26.68 3.28
N GLN A 255 -21.40 25.82 4.28
CA GLN A 255 -20.91 26.20 5.61
C GLN A 255 -19.48 26.74 5.58
N VAL A 256 -18.56 26.02 4.95
CA VAL A 256 -17.14 26.41 4.85
C VAL A 256 -16.98 27.72 4.09
N VAL A 257 -17.69 27.90 2.97
CA VAL A 257 -17.67 29.15 2.21
C VAL A 257 -18.16 30.32 3.06
N SER A 258 -19.25 30.14 3.80
CA SER A 258 -19.78 31.19 4.67
C SER A 258 -18.83 31.57 5.82
N LEU A 259 -18.20 30.55 6.44
CA LEU A 259 -17.24 30.73 7.53
C LEU A 259 -15.97 31.43 7.06
N ARG A 260 -15.40 31.01 5.93
CA ARG A 260 -14.19 31.61 5.35
C ARG A 260 -14.41 33.05 4.87
N ARG A 261 -15.57 33.35 4.28
CA ARG A 261 -15.97 34.74 3.97
C ARG A 261 -16.10 35.61 5.23
N GLY A 262 -16.69 35.08 6.29
CA GLY A 262 -16.79 35.75 7.57
C GLY A 262 -15.42 36.07 8.19
N LEU A 263 -14.44 35.17 8.08
CA LEU A 263 -13.08 35.40 8.54
C LEU A 263 -12.36 36.46 7.69
N ALA A 264 -12.47 36.39 6.37
CA ALA A 264 -11.86 37.37 5.46
C ALA A 264 -12.43 38.80 5.73
N ASN A 265 -13.74 38.93 5.93
CA ASN A 265 -14.36 40.22 6.24
C ASN A 265 -13.92 40.75 7.62
N ARG A 266 -13.63 39.89 8.61
CA ARG A 266 -13.06 40.31 9.90
C ARG A 266 -11.65 40.82 9.79
N LEU A 267 -10.81 40.15 8.98
CA LEU A 267 -9.41 40.57 8.72
C LEU A 267 -9.36 41.92 7.98
N LEU A 268 -10.27 42.12 7.02
CA LEU A 268 -10.38 43.36 6.26
C LEU A 268 -11.13 44.46 7.02
N GLY A 269 -11.96 44.08 8.01
CA GLY A 269 -12.88 44.97 8.75
C GLY A 269 -12.40 45.38 10.13
N ALA A 270 -11.12 45.29 10.47
CA ALA A 270 -10.55 45.64 11.79
C ALA A 270 -10.78 47.12 12.20
N GLY A 271 -11.51 47.91 11.38
CA GLY A 271 -11.85 49.32 11.64
C GLY A 271 -13.31 49.62 12.05
N ARG A 272 -14.22 48.64 12.02
CA ARG A 272 -15.63 48.88 12.43
C ARG A 272 -16.12 47.82 13.41
N LYS A 273 -15.99 48.14 14.69
CA LYS A 273 -16.78 47.50 15.75
C LYS A 273 -18.25 47.81 15.46
N LEU A 274 -19.12 46.77 15.50
CA LEU A 274 -20.38 46.77 16.20
C LEU A 274 -21.27 45.57 15.81
N PHE A 275 -21.61 44.76 16.86
CA PHE A 275 -22.81 43.95 17.02
C PHE A 275 -23.10 42.78 16.07
N THR A 276 -22.71 41.69 16.46
CA THR A 276 -23.19 40.29 16.61
C THR A 276 -21.99 39.34 16.57
N ALA A 277 -21.37 39.21 17.73
CA ALA A 277 -20.21 38.32 17.87
C ALA A 277 -20.68 36.86 17.92
N ARG A 278 -20.67 36.19 16.77
CA ARG A 278 -20.53 34.74 16.76
C ARG A 278 -19.18 34.43 17.41
N PRO A 279 -19.10 33.51 18.38
CA PRO A 279 -17.83 33.17 19.03
C PRO A 279 -16.80 32.83 17.96
N PRO A 280 -15.51 33.20 18.14
CA PRO A 280 -14.46 32.81 17.22
C PRO A 280 -14.47 31.27 17.12
N SER A 281 -14.30 30.74 15.91
CA SER A 281 -14.11 29.29 15.75
C SER A 281 -12.89 28.87 16.57
N PRO A 282 -12.97 27.75 17.31
CA PRO A 282 -11.83 27.26 18.07
C PRO A 282 -10.63 27.03 17.14
N GLY A 283 -9.46 27.51 17.57
CA GLY A 283 -8.21 27.37 16.84
C GLY A 283 -7.60 25.98 17.02
N TYR A 284 -6.36 25.84 16.56
CA TYR A 284 -5.55 24.64 16.78
C TYR A 284 -5.20 24.49 18.27
N ASP A 285 -5.36 23.27 18.78
CA ASP A 285 -4.96 22.88 20.13
C ASP A 285 -3.57 22.23 20.05
N ALA A 286 -2.55 22.99 20.43
CA ALA A 286 -1.16 22.53 20.36
C ALA A 286 -0.80 21.46 21.42
N GLU A 287 -1.57 21.37 22.53
CA GLU A 287 -1.32 20.34 23.54
C GLU A 287 -1.79 18.95 23.07
N ARG A 288 -2.90 18.93 22.33
CA ARG A 288 -3.50 17.69 21.81
C ARG A 288 -3.08 17.37 20.38
N ASP A 289 -2.37 18.28 19.71
CA ASP A 289 -2.06 18.22 18.28
C ASP A 289 -3.32 17.96 17.44
N GLU A 290 -4.42 18.74 17.71
CA GLU A 290 -5.67 18.54 17.00
C GLU A 290 -6.43 19.84 16.71
N TYR A 291 -7.22 19.84 15.63
CA TYR A 291 -8.24 20.85 15.36
C TYR A 291 -9.59 20.36 15.90
N PRO A 292 -10.23 21.08 16.81
CA PRO A 292 -11.58 20.73 17.25
C PRO A 292 -12.54 20.58 16.05
N PRO A 293 -13.49 19.63 16.08
CA PRO A 293 -14.41 19.37 14.96
C PRO A 293 -15.21 20.61 14.50
N ALA A 294 -15.46 21.55 15.40
CA ALA A 294 -16.14 22.81 15.10
C ALA A 294 -15.23 23.86 14.43
N SER A 295 -13.91 23.63 14.34
CA SER A 295 -12.99 24.56 13.71
C SER A 295 -13.21 24.63 12.20
N VAL A 296 -12.93 25.81 11.61
CA VAL A 296 -13.04 26.00 10.15
C VAL A 296 -12.08 25.07 9.41
N THR A 297 -10.88 24.86 9.95
CA THR A 297 -9.87 24.00 9.34
C THR A 297 -10.29 22.53 9.34
N ALA A 298 -10.84 22.00 10.47
CA ALA A 298 -11.39 20.66 10.53
C ALA A 298 -12.56 20.45 9.56
N GLN A 299 -13.48 21.42 9.49
CA GLN A 299 -14.62 21.35 8.57
C GLN A 299 -14.16 21.45 7.10
N THR A 300 -13.15 22.28 6.81
CA THR A 300 -12.54 22.34 5.47
C THR A 300 -11.87 21.02 5.10
N ARG A 301 -11.19 20.37 6.06
CA ARG A 301 -10.59 19.05 5.84
C ARG A 301 -11.65 18.01 5.56
N ARG A 302 -12.73 17.97 6.34
CA ARG A 302 -13.86 17.05 6.11
C ARG A 302 -14.51 17.26 4.74
N LEU A 303 -14.68 18.51 4.32
CA LEU A 303 -15.16 18.83 2.97
C LEU A 303 -14.22 18.31 1.89
N ALA A 304 -12.91 18.48 2.07
CA ALA A 304 -11.92 17.98 1.14
C ALA A 304 -11.97 16.44 1.00
N ASP A 305 -12.11 15.72 2.12
CA ASP A 305 -12.22 14.27 2.12
C ASP A 305 -13.51 13.79 1.44
N LEU A 306 -14.66 14.44 1.71
CA LEU A 306 -15.92 14.12 1.02
C LEU A 306 -15.83 14.39 -0.49
N ALA A 307 -15.29 15.53 -0.89
CA ALA A 307 -15.07 15.86 -2.30
C ALA A 307 -14.14 14.85 -2.98
N PHE A 308 -13.12 14.35 -2.28
CA PHE A 308 -12.26 13.29 -2.78
C PHE A 308 -13.04 11.98 -2.99
N HIS A 309 -13.92 11.60 -2.08
CA HIS A 309 -14.75 10.40 -2.20
C HIS A 309 -15.74 10.48 -3.36
N VAL A 310 -16.40 11.62 -3.56
CA VAL A 310 -17.29 11.85 -4.72
C VAL A 310 -16.52 12.20 -6.00
N ARG A 311 -15.17 12.16 -5.94
CA ARG A 311 -14.27 12.44 -7.05
C ARG A 311 -14.35 13.88 -7.60
N ASP A 312 -14.83 14.81 -6.82
CA ASP A 312 -14.63 16.23 -7.10
C ASP A 312 -13.21 16.65 -6.71
N TYR A 313 -12.25 16.12 -7.50
CA TYR A 313 -10.82 16.37 -7.23
C TYR A 313 -10.46 17.84 -7.33
N ARG A 314 -11.21 18.65 -8.09
CA ARG A 314 -10.97 20.09 -8.18
C ARG A 314 -11.27 20.77 -6.83
N LEU A 315 -12.45 20.53 -6.27
CA LEU A 315 -12.82 21.06 -4.96
C LEU A 315 -11.91 20.46 -3.87
N ALA A 316 -11.67 19.15 -3.91
CA ALA A 316 -10.78 18.49 -2.96
C ALA A 316 -9.38 19.13 -2.94
N ALA A 317 -8.75 19.35 -4.10
CA ALA A 317 -7.43 19.98 -4.19
C ALA A 317 -7.42 21.40 -3.61
N GLN A 318 -8.46 22.21 -3.88
CA GLN A 318 -8.58 23.54 -3.33
C GLN A 318 -8.70 23.54 -1.80
N MET A 319 -9.50 22.61 -1.28
CA MET A 319 -9.73 22.52 0.17
C MET A 319 -8.52 21.95 0.91
N TYR A 320 -7.83 20.91 0.36
CA TYR A 320 -6.58 20.42 0.95
C TYR A 320 -5.47 21.48 0.95
N ASP A 321 -5.34 22.26 -0.13
CA ASP A 321 -4.39 23.37 -0.18
C ASP A 321 -4.72 24.46 0.86
N ALA A 322 -6.01 24.74 1.07
CA ALA A 322 -6.44 25.67 2.10
C ALA A 322 -6.12 25.17 3.51
N VAL A 323 -6.42 23.89 3.80
CA VAL A 323 -6.07 23.25 5.10
C VAL A 323 -4.57 23.28 5.34
N ARG A 324 -3.76 22.96 4.30
CA ARG A 324 -2.30 22.99 4.42
C ARG A 324 -1.77 24.37 4.78
N ARG A 325 -2.30 25.43 4.12
CA ARG A 325 -1.92 26.82 4.43
C ARG A 325 -2.30 27.22 5.84
N ASP A 326 -3.51 26.88 6.26
CA ASP A 326 -3.98 27.15 7.63
C ASP A 326 -3.07 26.43 8.65
N ALA A 327 -2.78 25.13 8.42
CA ALA A 327 -1.96 24.32 9.30
C ALA A 327 -0.48 24.80 9.38
N VAL A 328 0.09 25.26 8.27
CA VAL A 328 1.43 25.89 8.28
C VAL A 328 1.42 27.17 9.11
N THR A 329 0.37 27.99 8.99
CA THR A 329 0.24 29.23 9.77
C THR A 329 0.10 28.97 11.27
N ASP A 330 -0.61 27.90 11.64
CA ASP A 330 -0.85 27.49 13.03
C ASP A 330 0.28 26.61 13.60
N HIS A 331 1.35 26.35 12.82
CA HIS A 331 2.46 25.43 13.15
C HIS A 331 2.02 23.99 13.43
N ALA A 332 0.88 23.56 12.90
CA ALA A 332 0.33 22.22 12.99
C ALA A 332 0.99 21.29 11.95
N THR A 333 2.25 20.89 12.20
CA THR A 333 3.10 20.21 11.21
C THR A 333 2.52 18.89 10.71
N THR A 334 1.90 18.10 11.59
CA THR A 334 1.28 16.81 11.24
C THR A 334 0.08 17.00 10.30
N TYR A 335 -0.75 18.00 10.55
CA TYR A 335 -1.87 18.34 9.67
C TYR A 335 -1.40 18.89 8.32
N ALA A 336 -0.35 19.70 8.31
CA ALA A 336 0.23 20.26 7.09
C ALA A 336 0.74 19.15 6.17
N ALA A 337 1.50 18.19 6.71
CA ALA A 337 2.01 17.03 5.98
C ALA A 337 0.87 16.12 5.47
N ALA A 338 -0.13 15.81 6.32
CA ALA A 338 -1.26 14.97 5.94
C ALA A 338 -2.15 15.63 4.87
N ALA A 339 -2.37 16.94 4.94
CA ALA A 339 -3.06 17.69 3.90
C ALA A 339 -2.24 17.76 2.60
N GLY A 340 -0.90 17.89 2.73
CA GLY A 340 0.03 17.87 1.61
C GLY A 340 0.01 16.54 0.85
N GLU A 341 -0.01 15.41 1.56
CA GLU A 341 -0.14 14.06 0.95
C GLU A 341 -1.44 13.95 0.15
N MET A 342 -2.56 14.34 0.74
CA MET A 342 -3.86 14.28 0.05
C MET A 342 -3.94 15.24 -1.14
N LEU A 343 -3.32 16.42 -1.03
CA LEU A 343 -3.19 17.37 -2.15
C LEU A 343 -2.38 16.76 -3.28
N LEU A 344 -1.25 16.10 -2.97
CA LEU A 344 -0.41 15.41 -3.95
C LEU A 344 -1.20 14.32 -4.70
N LEU A 345 -1.87 13.44 -3.96
CA LEU A 345 -2.65 12.36 -4.55
C LEU A 345 -3.83 12.88 -5.38
N THR A 346 -4.49 13.94 -4.93
CA THR A 346 -5.60 14.58 -5.64
C THR A 346 -5.13 15.23 -6.94
N ARG A 347 -4.03 16.00 -6.91
CA ARG A 347 -3.44 16.61 -8.10
C ARG A 347 -2.93 15.56 -9.09
N ALA A 348 -2.30 14.50 -8.58
CA ALA A 348 -1.84 13.40 -9.42
C ALA A 348 -3.01 12.65 -10.08
N ALA A 349 -4.17 12.52 -9.41
CA ALA A 349 -5.37 11.94 -10.01
C ALA A 349 -6.00 12.81 -11.10
N MET A 350 -5.88 14.15 -10.98
CA MET A 350 -6.39 15.11 -11.98
C MET A 350 -5.48 15.23 -13.19
N ALA A 351 -4.20 15.41 -12.94
CA ALA A 351 -3.17 15.71 -13.95
C ALA A 351 -1.86 15.01 -13.60
N PRO A 352 -1.77 13.70 -13.84
CA PRO A 352 -0.60 12.90 -13.43
C PRO A 352 0.70 13.33 -14.11
N ALA A 353 0.62 14.09 -15.22
CA ALA A 353 1.77 14.60 -15.94
C ALA A 353 2.21 16.02 -15.50
N ALA A 354 1.60 16.61 -14.47
CA ALA A 354 1.98 17.94 -14.00
C ALA A 354 3.43 17.96 -13.47
N SER A 355 4.15 19.03 -13.75
CA SER A 355 5.60 19.15 -13.46
C SER A 355 5.90 19.45 -11.99
N ASP A 356 4.93 19.96 -11.24
CA ASP A 356 5.05 20.38 -9.84
C ASP A 356 4.86 19.22 -8.84
N LEU A 357 4.38 18.06 -9.30
CA LEU A 357 4.06 16.94 -8.43
C LEU A 357 5.29 16.35 -7.72
N ASP A 358 6.43 16.27 -8.41
CA ASP A 358 7.66 15.73 -7.83
C ASP A 358 8.21 16.66 -6.74
N ALA A 359 8.10 17.97 -6.93
CA ALA A 359 8.46 18.96 -5.92
C ALA A 359 7.52 18.89 -4.70
N LEU A 360 6.22 18.71 -4.93
CA LEU A 360 5.25 18.53 -3.85
C LEU A 360 5.50 17.24 -3.08
N LEU A 361 5.83 16.14 -3.75
CA LEU A 361 6.24 14.89 -3.08
C LEU A 361 7.46 15.12 -2.18
N CYS A 362 8.49 15.80 -2.69
CA CYS A 362 9.69 16.11 -1.90
C CYS A 362 9.34 16.86 -0.62
N ALA A 363 8.54 17.93 -0.74
CA ALA A 363 8.10 18.72 0.40
C ALA A 363 7.32 17.87 1.44
N VAL A 364 6.37 17.05 0.99
CA VAL A 364 5.60 16.15 1.86
C VAL A 364 6.50 15.13 2.56
N CYS A 365 7.48 14.56 1.83
CA CYS A 365 8.43 13.62 2.42
C CYS A 365 9.32 14.29 3.48
N GLU A 366 9.78 15.52 3.24
CA GLU A 366 10.57 16.29 4.20
C GLU A 366 9.76 16.65 5.44
N GLU A 367 8.50 17.07 5.26
CA GLU A 367 7.57 17.33 6.37
C GLU A 367 7.37 16.07 7.23
N TYR A 368 7.11 14.91 6.62
CA TYR A 368 6.93 13.65 7.36
C TYR A 368 8.23 13.16 8.02
N ALA A 369 9.39 13.38 7.41
CA ALA A 369 10.68 13.01 7.99
C ALA A 369 10.99 13.80 9.28
N ALA A 370 10.47 15.03 9.38
CA ALA A 370 10.63 15.88 10.55
C ALA A 370 9.68 15.51 11.71
N ILE A 371 8.63 14.71 11.45
CA ILE A 371 7.62 14.34 12.44
C ILE A 371 8.01 13.01 13.13
N PRO A 372 8.03 12.93 14.47
CA PRO A 372 8.20 11.67 15.17
C PRO A 372 7.17 10.63 14.71
N GLY A 373 7.61 9.43 14.33
CA GLY A 373 6.72 8.39 13.80
C GLY A 373 6.20 8.62 12.37
N GLY A 374 6.68 9.66 11.66
CA GLY A 374 6.24 9.98 10.30
C GLY A 374 6.76 9.05 9.20
N ARG A 375 7.71 8.15 9.50
CA ARG A 375 8.36 7.25 8.53
C ARG A 375 7.37 6.41 7.72
N LEU A 376 6.35 5.83 8.36
CA LEU A 376 5.33 5.03 7.68
C LEU A 376 4.48 5.86 6.71
N ARG A 377 4.13 7.09 7.10
CA ARG A 377 3.37 8.01 6.25
C ARG A 377 4.19 8.48 5.05
N LEU A 378 5.48 8.76 5.26
CA LEU A 378 6.41 9.06 4.17
C LEU A 378 6.49 7.90 3.17
N LEU A 379 6.67 6.67 3.66
CA LEU A 379 6.68 5.47 2.84
C LEU A 379 5.37 5.32 2.06
N ARG A 380 4.23 5.54 2.72
CA ARG A 380 2.90 5.50 2.11
C ARG A 380 2.76 6.52 0.97
N ALA A 381 3.10 7.78 1.23
CA ALA A 381 3.04 8.84 0.22
C ALA A 381 3.89 8.52 -1.01
N ALA A 382 5.13 8.08 -0.80
CA ALA A 382 6.05 7.72 -1.87
C ALA A 382 5.55 6.53 -2.72
N VAL A 383 5.08 5.47 -2.07
CA VAL A 383 4.60 4.25 -2.76
C VAL A 383 3.28 4.51 -3.49
N LEU A 384 2.32 5.19 -2.87
CA LEU A 384 1.05 5.53 -3.52
C LEU A 384 1.25 6.46 -4.71
N TYR A 385 2.07 7.49 -4.57
CA TYR A 385 2.42 8.38 -5.67
C TYR A 385 3.11 7.63 -6.82
N SER A 386 4.10 6.76 -6.51
CA SER A 386 4.76 5.94 -7.50
C SER A 386 3.78 5.06 -8.29
N ASN A 387 2.77 4.52 -7.60
CA ASN A 387 1.75 3.68 -8.23
C ASN A 387 0.84 4.48 -9.18
N VAL A 388 0.49 5.72 -8.82
CA VAL A 388 -0.25 6.62 -9.72
C VAL A 388 0.59 6.95 -10.96
N GLN A 389 1.87 7.30 -10.77
CA GLN A 389 2.78 7.66 -11.85
C GLN A 389 3.12 6.49 -12.81
N ARG A 390 2.99 5.24 -12.35
CA ARG A 390 3.15 4.07 -13.22
C ARG A 390 2.11 3.97 -14.33
N GLN A 391 0.95 4.56 -14.14
CA GLN A 391 -0.09 4.60 -15.16
C GLN A 391 0.23 5.61 -16.29
N THR A 392 1.27 6.40 -16.10
CA THR A 392 1.78 7.39 -17.06
C THR A 392 3.21 7.01 -17.49
N PRO A 393 3.71 7.50 -18.64
CA PRO A 393 5.08 7.20 -19.08
C PRO A 393 6.17 7.96 -18.28
N ARG A 394 5.88 8.42 -17.07
CA ARG A 394 6.81 9.20 -16.23
C ARG A 394 7.63 8.31 -15.30
N TYR A 395 8.38 7.39 -15.86
CA TYR A 395 9.16 6.40 -15.09
C TYR A 395 10.27 7.01 -14.24
N GLU A 396 10.75 8.20 -14.57
CA GLU A 396 11.72 8.92 -13.75
C GLU A 396 11.10 9.38 -12.43
N SER A 397 9.88 9.93 -12.47
CA SER A 397 9.13 10.29 -11.26
C SER A 397 8.83 9.08 -10.39
N VAL A 398 8.53 7.91 -11.01
CA VAL A 398 8.37 6.64 -10.28
C VAL A 398 9.66 6.27 -9.54
N ALA A 399 10.80 6.33 -10.22
CA ALA A 399 12.09 6.00 -9.62
C ALA A 399 12.42 6.95 -8.45
N HIS A 400 12.25 8.25 -8.64
CA HIS A 400 12.50 9.24 -7.60
C HIS A 400 11.59 9.04 -6.38
N ALA A 401 10.31 8.75 -6.58
CA ALA A 401 9.38 8.48 -5.49
C ALA A 401 9.79 7.25 -4.67
N LEU A 402 10.16 6.15 -5.34
CA LEU A 402 10.61 4.93 -4.67
C LEU A 402 11.93 5.14 -3.93
N LEU A 403 12.87 5.91 -4.47
CA LEU A 403 14.11 6.27 -3.79
C LEU A 403 13.85 7.12 -2.54
N ARG A 404 12.91 8.06 -2.59
CA ARG A 404 12.49 8.82 -1.40
C ARG A 404 11.89 7.90 -0.33
N GLY A 405 11.03 6.98 -0.71
CA GLY A 405 10.49 5.97 0.22
C GLY A 405 11.57 5.09 0.84
N ALA A 406 12.61 4.73 0.06
CA ALA A 406 13.71 3.90 0.53
C ALA A 406 14.53 4.54 1.67
N LEU A 407 14.58 5.87 1.75
CA LEU A 407 15.29 6.57 2.83
C LEU A 407 14.67 6.34 4.22
N SER A 408 13.37 6.07 4.27
CA SER A 408 12.63 5.85 5.52
C SER A 408 12.29 4.37 5.77
N ALA A 409 12.56 3.51 4.81
CA ALA A 409 12.24 2.10 4.86
C ALA A 409 13.28 1.30 5.66
N ASP A 410 12.85 0.21 6.27
CA ASP A 410 13.75 -0.80 6.83
C ASP A 410 14.42 -1.60 5.72
N GLU A 411 15.38 -2.43 6.10
CA GLU A 411 16.31 -3.08 5.17
C GLU A 411 15.62 -3.85 4.05
N VAL A 412 14.62 -4.70 4.36
CA VAL A 412 13.87 -5.48 3.36
C VAL A 412 13.08 -4.58 2.44
N MET A 413 12.31 -3.64 3.01
CA MET A 413 11.54 -2.70 2.20
C MET A 413 12.43 -1.81 1.36
N ARG A 414 13.59 -1.41 1.92
CA ARG A 414 14.60 -0.64 1.19
C ARG A 414 15.08 -1.41 -0.03
N GLY A 415 15.38 -2.71 0.11
CA GLY A 415 15.74 -3.58 -1.01
C GLY A 415 14.67 -3.59 -2.11
N VAL A 416 13.40 -3.79 -1.71
CA VAL A 416 12.25 -3.80 -2.65
C VAL A 416 12.07 -2.48 -3.39
N LEU A 417 12.20 -1.36 -2.67
CA LEU A 417 12.03 -0.03 -3.26
C LEU A 417 13.19 0.33 -4.19
N LEU A 418 14.43 -0.04 -3.84
CA LEU A 418 15.61 0.13 -4.68
C LEU A 418 15.50 -0.70 -5.98
N GLU A 419 15.07 -1.96 -5.88
CA GLU A 419 14.81 -2.81 -7.05
C GLU A 419 13.69 -2.21 -7.91
N GLY A 420 12.61 -1.73 -7.30
CA GLY A 420 11.53 -1.06 -7.99
C GLY A 420 11.98 0.19 -8.75
N ALA A 421 12.85 0.99 -8.15
CA ALA A 421 13.44 2.18 -8.77
C ALA A 421 14.39 1.81 -9.91
N ALA A 422 15.19 0.75 -9.74
CA ALA A 422 16.06 0.22 -10.79
C ALA A 422 15.25 -0.18 -12.04
N ARG A 423 14.16 -0.92 -11.84
CA ARG A 423 13.25 -1.32 -12.92
C ARG A 423 12.57 -0.12 -13.59
N ALA A 424 12.23 0.91 -12.83
CA ALA A 424 11.66 2.14 -13.39
C ALA A 424 12.65 2.86 -14.31
N TYR A 425 13.94 2.95 -13.92
CA TYR A 425 14.98 3.51 -14.80
C TYR A 425 15.22 2.69 -16.08
N LEU A 426 14.99 1.38 -16.05
CA LEU A 426 15.04 0.56 -17.26
C LEU A 426 13.81 0.75 -18.17
N GLY A 427 12.69 1.19 -17.62
CA GLY A 427 11.46 1.50 -18.35
C GLY A 427 11.51 2.78 -19.18
N LEU A 428 12.50 3.63 -18.96
CA LEU A 428 12.67 4.87 -19.74
C LEU A 428 12.86 4.61 -21.23
N PRO A 429 12.43 5.52 -22.10
CA PRO A 429 12.69 5.43 -23.55
C PRO A 429 14.19 5.26 -23.88
N ARG A 430 15.04 5.91 -23.08
CA ARG A 430 16.49 5.68 -23.05
C ARG A 430 16.84 5.09 -21.68
N PRO A 431 17.00 3.76 -21.57
CA PRO A 431 17.25 3.09 -20.30
C PRO A 431 18.53 3.58 -19.63
N HIS A 432 18.43 3.92 -18.35
CA HIS A 432 19.58 4.30 -17.54
C HIS A 432 20.23 3.07 -16.90
N ALA A 433 20.79 2.17 -17.71
CA ALA A 433 21.30 0.87 -17.28
C ALA A 433 22.34 0.97 -16.14
N ARG A 434 23.24 1.96 -16.16
CA ARG A 434 24.24 2.16 -15.08
C ARG A 434 23.60 2.52 -13.73
N LYS A 435 22.63 3.46 -13.73
CA LYS A 435 21.89 3.82 -12.51
C LYS A 435 21.13 2.60 -11.99
N SER A 436 20.49 1.87 -12.89
CA SER A 436 19.76 0.64 -12.58
C SER A 436 20.64 -0.42 -11.95
N ALA A 437 21.83 -0.65 -12.54
CA ALA A 437 22.80 -1.62 -12.01
C ALA A 437 23.28 -1.23 -10.60
N GLY A 438 23.61 0.04 -10.35
CA GLY A 438 24.01 0.51 -9.03
C GLY A 438 22.90 0.34 -7.97
N LEU A 439 21.64 0.59 -8.33
CA LEU A 439 20.51 0.37 -7.44
C LEU A 439 20.23 -1.11 -7.18
N LEU A 440 20.39 -1.97 -8.18
CA LEU A 440 20.25 -3.42 -8.00
C LEU A 440 21.34 -4.00 -7.11
N LEU A 441 22.56 -3.49 -7.20
CA LEU A 441 23.64 -3.89 -6.31
C LEU A 441 23.33 -3.52 -4.85
N GLN A 442 22.82 -2.30 -4.63
CA GLN A 442 22.37 -1.88 -3.30
C GLN A 442 21.18 -2.72 -2.81
N ALA A 443 20.22 -3.03 -3.69
CA ALA A 443 19.08 -3.88 -3.35
C ALA A 443 19.54 -5.29 -2.94
N ALA A 444 20.46 -5.88 -3.70
CA ALA A 444 21.04 -7.20 -3.38
C ALA A 444 21.71 -7.20 -2.00
N ALA A 445 22.49 -6.17 -1.67
CA ALA A 445 23.11 -6.03 -0.36
C ALA A 445 22.06 -5.96 0.77
N GLN A 446 20.97 -5.21 0.58
CA GLN A 446 19.88 -5.16 1.56
C GLN A 446 19.19 -6.53 1.72
N TYR A 447 18.96 -7.23 0.62
CA TYR A 447 18.37 -8.58 0.66
C TYR A 447 19.29 -9.61 1.34
N GLU A 448 20.61 -9.51 1.17
CA GLU A 448 21.57 -10.35 1.89
C GLU A 448 21.52 -10.10 3.40
N LEU A 449 21.50 -8.82 3.84
CA LEU A 449 21.38 -8.45 5.25
C LEU A 449 20.12 -9.06 5.91
N CYS A 450 19.03 -9.16 5.15
CA CYS A 450 17.77 -9.72 5.61
C CYS A 450 17.61 -11.23 5.35
N ALA A 451 18.67 -11.93 4.96
CA ALA A 451 18.65 -13.35 4.60
C ALA A 451 17.66 -13.73 3.48
N GLN A 452 17.28 -12.79 2.62
CA GLN A 452 16.42 -13.02 1.44
C GLN A 452 17.26 -13.48 0.25
N LYS A 453 17.80 -14.71 0.35
CA LYS A 453 18.81 -15.24 -0.57
C LYS A 453 18.35 -15.30 -2.03
N THR A 454 17.09 -15.68 -2.27
CA THR A 454 16.51 -15.79 -3.62
C THR A 454 16.40 -14.45 -4.33
N LEU A 455 15.96 -13.40 -3.62
CA LEU A 455 15.87 -12.06 -4.16
C LEU A 455 17.26 -11.45 -4.42
N ALA A 456 18.19 -11.63 -3.49
CA ALA A 456 19.57 -11.21 -3.66
C ALA A 456 20.19 -11.88 -4.90
N ARG A 457 20.00 -13.19 -5.04
CA ARG A 457 20.51 -13.97 -6.17
C ARG A 457 19.91 -13.53 -7.51
N ALA A 458 18.60 -13.22 -7.55
CA ALA A 458 17.97 -12.72 -8.77
C ALA A 458 18.57 -11.38 -9.22
N CYS A 459 18.81 -10.46 -8.27
CA CYS A 459 19.44 -9.17 -8.55
C CYS A 459 20.90 -9.35 -9.02
N LEU A 460 21.69 -10.15 -8.31
CA LEU A 460 23.09 -10.38 -8.64
C LEU A 460 23.25 -11.14 -9.97
N GLY A 461 22.39 -12.10 -10.28
CA GLY A 461 22.40 -12.80 -11.57
C GLY A 461 22.19 -11.88 -12.77
N ALA A 462 21.25 -10.91 -12.62
CA ALA A 462 21.04 -9.88 -13.63
C ALA A 462 22.26 -8.96 -13.80
N LEU A 463 22.94 -8.63 -12.69
CA LEU A 463 24.15 -7.82 -12.68
C LEU A 463 25.34 -8.53 -13.28
N ALA A 464 25.54 -9.83 -13.01
CA ALA A 464 26.61 -10.64 -13.59
C ALA A 464 26.53 -10.62 -15.11
N ALA A 465 25.33 -10.87 -15.67
CA ALA A 465 25.12 -10.80 -17.11
C ALA A 465 25.38 -9.41 -17.71
N TYR A 466 25.02 -8.36 -16.98
CA TYR A 466 25.24 -6.99 -17.44
C TYR A 466 26.73 -6.59 -17.42
N TYR A 467 27.43 -6.84 -16.32
CA TYR A 467 28.83 -6.45 -16.16
C TYR A 467 29.76 -7.25 -17.08
N ASP A 468 29.40 -8.48 -17.41
CA ASP A 468 30.09 -9.26 -18.45
C ASP A 468 30.03 -8.55 -19.82
N THR A 469 28.85 -8.08 -20.22
CA THR A 469 28.67 -7.31 -21.47
C THR A 469 29.35 -5.96 -21.49
N CYS A 470 29.52 -5.33 -20.32
CA CYS A 470 30.15 -4.02 -20.19
C CYS A 470 31.68 -4.08 -20.08
N ALA A 471 32.27 -5.27 -19.97
CA ALA A 471 33.67 -5.48 -19.70
C ALA A 471 34.17 -4.70 -18.45
N TRP A 472 33.44 -4.82 -17.35
CA TRP A 472 33.80 -4.27 -16.04
C TRP A 472 34.22 -5.38 -15.06
N PRO A 473 35.47 -5.84 -15.17
CA PRO A 473 35.90 -7.08 -14.50
C PRO A 473 35.77 -6.99 -12.98
N ALA A 474 36.18 -5.90 -12.33
CA ALA A 474 36.14 -5.78 -10.87
C ALA A 474 34.72 -5.87 -10.31
N LEU A 475 33.74 -5.25 -10.95
CA LEU A 475 32.34 -5.35 -10.53
C LEU A 475 31.73 -6.70 -10.87
N HIS A 476 32.14 -7.29 -11.99
CA HIS A 476 31.72 -8.64 -12.37
C HIS A 476 32.23 -9.69 -11.36
N ASP A 477 33.50 -9.60 -10.99
CA ASP A 477 34.12 -10.51 -10.00
C ASP A 477 33.47 -10.37 -8.62
N HIS A 478 33.22 -9.13 -8.16
CA HIS A 478 32.50 -8.88 -6.93
C HIS A 478 31.11 -9.55 -6.93
N VAL A 479 30.36 -9.41 -8.02
CA VAL A 479 29.03 -10.02 -8.14
C VAL A 479 29.11 -11.54 -8.19
N LEU A 480 30.08 -12.11 -8.93
CA LEU A 480 30.28 -13.56 -8.96
C LEU A 480 30.63 -14.15 -7.60
N PHE A 481 31.44 -13.44 -6.81
CA PHE A 481 31.81 -13.86 -5.46
C PHE A 481 30.57 -13.91 -4.54
N HIS A 482 29.73 -12.88 -4.56
CA HIS A 482 28.47 -12.88 -3.81
C HIS A 482 27.51 -13.98 -4.26
N LEU A 483 27.39 -14.24 -5.57
CA LEU A 483 26.59 -15.35 -6.10
C LEU A 483 27.11 -16.70 -5.62
N ALA A 484 28.42 -16.90 -5.62
CA ALA A 484 29.04 -18.13 -5.11
C ALA A 484 28.73 -18.35 -3.63
N ARG A 485 28.84 -17.29 -2.79
CA ARG A 485 28.49 -17.35 -1.37
C ARG A 485 27.02 -17.69 -1.13
N LEU A 486 26.13 -17.09 -1.89
CA LEU A 486 24.68 -17.33 -1.76
C LEU A 486 24.33 -18.75 -2.21
N ALA A 487 24.89 -19.24 -3.31
CA ALA A 487 24.68 -20.59 -3.80
C ALA A 487 25.19 -21.62 -2.77
N HIS A 488 26.37 -21.40 -2.22
CA HIS A 488 26.92 -22.25 -1.15
C HIS A 488 26.02 -22.26 0.10
N ALA A 489 25.59 -21.07 0.56
CA ALA A 489 24.71 -20.94 1.71
C ALA A 489 23.31 -21.54 1.49
N SER A 490 22.93 -21.81 0.25
CA SER A 490 21.69 -22.50 -0.14
C SER A 490 21.89 -24.00 -0.39
N GLY A 491 23.12 -24.51 -0.26
CA GLY A 491 23.46 -25.93 -0.50
C GLY A 491 23.62 -26.28 -1.98
N GLU A 492 23.60 -25.29 -2.89
CA GLU A 492 23.76 -25.48 -4.34
C GLU A 492 25.25 -25.47 -4.74
N ILE A 493 25.93 -26.49 -4.29
CA ILE A 493 27.40 -26.59 -4.33
C ILE A 493 27.98 -26.56 -5.76
N SER A 494 27.33 -27.24 -6.71
CA SER A 494 27.75 -27.27 -8.11
C SER A 494 27.70 -25.89 -8.77
N GLU A 495 26.68 -25.09 -8.43
CA GLU A 495 26.53 -23.75 -8.96
C GLU A 495 27.51 -22.77 -8.30
N ALA A 496 27.70 -22.86 -6.97
CA ALA A 496 28.73 -22.10 -6.28
C ALA A 496 30.09 -22.28 -6.94
N LEU A 497 30.45 -23.51 -7.29
CA LEU A 497 31.70 -23.78 -7.98
C LEU A 497 31.76 -23.19 -9.37
N THR A 498 30.70 -23.23 -10.16
CA THR A 498 30.69 -22.59 -11.49
C THR A 498 31.02 -21.10 -11.42
N PHE A 499 30.53 -20.40 -10.41
CA PHE A 499 30.87 -18.99 -10.17
C PHE A 499 32.32 -18.83 -9.73
N LEU A 500 32.80 -19.68 -8.83
CA LEU A 500 34.19 -19.63 -8.33
C LEU A 500 35.21 -19.92 -9.41
N VAL A 501 34.94 -20.89 -10.31
CA VAL A 501 35.84 -21.18 -11.45
C VAL A 501 35.93 -19.97 -12.38
N ARG A 502 34.88 -19.21 -12.56
CA ARG A 502 34.92 -17.97 -13.37
C ARG A 502 35.74 -16.85 -12.72
N LEU A 503 35.81 -16.78 -11.39
CA LEU A 503 36.66 -15.83 -10.65
C LEU A 503 38.15 -16.15 -10.76
N VAL A 504 38.54 -17.41 -10.88
CA VAL A 504 39.94 -17.85 -10.94
C VAL A 504 40.58 -17.60 -12.31
N HIS A 505 39.86 -17.04 -13.29
CA HIS A 505 40.45 -16.64 -14.56
C HIS A 505 41.50 -15.53 -14.36
N PRO A 506 42.66 -15.61 -15.02
CA PRO A 506 43.75 -14.66 -14.82
C PRO A 506 43.40 -13.27 -15.37
N ALA A 507 42.84 -12.42 -14.53
CA ALA A 507 42.76 -11.01 -14.81
C ALA A 507 44.00 -10.33 -14.21
N PRO A 508 44.73 -9.48 -14.94
CA PRO A 508 46.03 -8.95 -14.53
C PRO A 508 45.97 -7.80 -13.52
N LEU A 509 44.86 -7.54 -12.89
CA LEU A 509 44.67 -6.33 -12.07
C LEU A 509 43.83 -6.60 -10.82
N ALA A 510 44.46 -7.05 -9.76
CA ALA A 510 43.79 -7.02 -8.47
C ALA A 510 44.69 -6.39 -7.41
N GLU A 511 44.14 -5.58 -6.61
CA GLU A 511 44.70 -5.21 -5.31
C GLU A 511 44.87 -6.48 -4.49
N THR A 512 46.13 -6.85 -4.27
CA THR A 512 46.60 -8.21 -3.96
C THR A 512 46.03 -8.81 -2.68
N ALA A 513 45.66 -8.03 -1.68
CA ALA A 513 45.20 -8.53 -0.37
C ALA A 513 43.76 -9.07 -0.42
N GLN A 514 42.83 -8.34 -1.01
CA GLN A 514 41.42 -8.72 -1.08
C GLN A 514 41.23 -9.95 -2.01
N HIS A 515 42.00 -10.00 -3.09
CA HIS A 515 42.01 -11.13 -4.02
C HIS A 515 42.59 -12.41 -3.40
N MET A 516 43.59 -12.27 -2.51
CA MET A 516 44.13 -13.40 -1.76
C MET A 516 43.14 -13.97 -0.75
N ASP A 517 42.37 -13.14 -0.07
CA ASP A 517 41.32 -13.60 0.84
C ASP A 517 40.19 -14.31 0.07
N GLU A 518 39.80 -13.80 -1.08
CA GLU A 518 38.83 -14.41 -1.97
C GLU A 518 39.33 -15.77 -2.51
N LEU A 519 40.59 -15.87 -2.91
CA LEU A 519 41.21 -17.12 -3.34
C LEU A 519 41.34 -18.14 -2.21
N CYS A 520 41.61 -17.69 -0.98
CA CYS A 520 41.65 -18.58 0.19
C CYS A 520 40.24 -19.13 0.53
N GLU A 521 39.19 -18.35 0.39
CA GLU A 521 37.82 -18.86 0.52
C GLU A 521 37.46 -19.84 -0.61
N VAL A 522 37.83 -19.55 -1.86
CA VAL A 522 37.66 -20.46 -3.00
C VAL A 522 38.37 -21.80 -2.72
N ALA A 523 39.56 -21.78 -2.16
CA ALA A 523 40.30 -22.98 -1.81
C ALA A 523 39.58 -23.84 -0.76
N LYS A 524 39.04 -23.21 0.28
CA LYS A 524 38.24 -23.89 1.31
C LYS A 524 36.98 -24.55 0.72
N TYR A 525 36.29 -23.84 -0.16
CA TYR A 525 35.09 -24.39 -0.83
C TYR A 525 35.44 -25.52 -1.81
N ALA A 526 36.50 -25.39 -2.56
CA ALA A 526 36.97 -26.43 -3.48
C ALA A 526 37.31 -27.74 -2.78
N ASP A 527 37.92 -27.69 -1.59
CA ASP A 527 38.20 -28.89 -0.79
C ASP A 527 36.91 -29.56 -0.29
N THR A 528 35.91 -28.78 0.10
CA THR A 528 34.60 -29.30 0.54
C THR A 528 33.84 -29.95 -0.64
N LEU A 529 34.02 -29.45 -1.85
CA LEU A 529 33.30 -29.83 -3.07
C LEU A 529 33.96 -30.95 -3.87
N ARG A 530 35.12 -31.37 -3.44
CA ARG A 530 35.96 -32.34 -4.17
C ARG A 530 35.26 -33.62 -4.61
N CYS A 531 34.24 -34.04 -3.86
CA CYS A 531 33.51 -35.28 -4.11
C CYS A 531 32.34 -35.14 -5.10
N GLU A 532 31.92 -33.91 -5.45
CA GLU A 532 30.65 -33.65 -6.17
C GLU A 532 30.84 -33.14 -7.61
N LEU A 533 32.08 -32.93 -8.07
CA LEU A 533 32.36 -32.29 -9.34
C LEU A 533 32.74 -33.24 -10.45
N PRO A 534 32.36 -32.94 -11.72
CA PRO A 534 32.92 -33.62 -12.88
C PRO A 534 34.43 -33.40 -12.94
N THR A 535 35.16 -34.49 -13.08
CA THR A 535 36.62 -34.54 -13.02
C THR A 535 37.38 -33.46 -13.83
N PRO A 536 36.92 -33.00 -15.02
CA PRO A 536 37.64 -31.97 -15.78
C PRO A 536 37.63 -30.58 -15.15
N MET A 537 36.50 -30.18 -14.53
CA MET A 537 36.37 -28.87 -13.86
C MET A 537 37.19 -28.82 -12.58
N TRP A 538 37.25 -29.94 -11.86
CA TRP A 538 38.04 -30.08 -10.64
C TRP A 538 39.55 -29.96 -10.92
N ILE A 539 40.07 -30.60 -11.98
CA ILE A 539 41.48 -30.52 -12.35
C ILE A 539 41.86 -29.08 -12.72
N ALA A 540 41.03 -28.36 -13.46
CA ALA A 540 41.29 -26.98 -13.84
C ALA A 540 41.31 -26.04 -12.62
N ALA A 541 40.34 -26.17 -11.70
CA ALA A 541 40.29 -25.41 -10.47
C ALA A 541 41.48 -25.73 -9.54
N ALA A 542 41.82 -27.00 -9.34
CA ALA A 542 42.94 -27.43 -8.52
C ALA A 542 44.31 -26.94 -9.06
N CYS A 543 44.50 -26.94 -10.38
CA CYS A 543 45.73 -26.44 -11.01
C CYS A 543 45.90 -24.91 -10.80
N GLN A 544 44.83 -24.17 -10.83
CA GLN A 544 44.88 -22.70 -10.62
C GLN A 544 45.08 -22.34 -9.15
N ILE A 545 44.43 -23.04 -8.22
CA ILE A 545 44.61 -22.87 -6.77
C ILE A 545 46.05 -23.22 -6.39
N LYS A 546 46.66 -24.29 -6.97
CA LYS A 546 48.04 -24.65 -6.74
C LYS A 546 48.99 -23.54 -7.21
N LYS A 547 48.77 -22.92 -8.34
CA LYS A 547 49.53 -21.76 -8.82
C LYS A 547 49.38 -20.53 -7.90
N ALA A 548 48.21 -20.27 -7.35
CA ALA A 548 47.97 -19.18 -6.40
C ALA A 548 48.64 -19.44 -5.05
N SER A 549 48.69 -20.70 -4.57
CA SER A 549 49.38 -21.06 -3.32
C SER A 549 50.91 -21.02 -3.40
N GLU A 550 51.47 -21.02 -4.59
CA GLU A 550 52.91 -20.89 -4.85
C GLU A 550 53.38 -19.41 -4.92
N TRP A 551 52.50 -18.45 -4.82
CA TRP A 551 52.86 -17.04 -4.80
C TRP A 551 53.55 -16.67 -3.47
N PRO A 552 54.68 -15.96 -3.52
CA PRO A 552 55.47 -15.68 -2.32
C PRO A 552 54.70 -14.81 -1.35
N ARG A 553 54.57 -15.28 -0.09
CA ARG A 553 54.02 -14.54 1.08
C ARG A 553 54.83 -13.33 1.51
N THR A 554 55.61 -12.71 0.60
CA THR A 554 56.59 -11.67 0.92
C THR A 554 56.05 -10.26 1.04
N ALA A 555 54.71 -10.04 0.85
CA ALA A 555 54.15 -8.69 0.94
C ALA A 555 53.54 -8.30 2.30
N GLN A 556 53.56 -9.16 3.33
CA GLN A 556 52.99 -8.86 4.66
C GLN A 556 53.96 -8.34 5.69
N LYS A 557 55.15 -7.90 5.33
CA LYS A 557 56.08 -7.21 6.27
C LYS A 557 56.48 -5.87 5.69
N GLY A 558 55.66 -4.88 5.92
CA GLY A 558 56.04 -3.49 5.62
C GLY A 558 54.84 -2.57 5.35
N ALA A 559 54.04 -2.27 6.36
CA ALA A 559 53.38 -1.01 6.61
C ALA A 559 52.84 -1.04 8.05
#